data_7dbd2d68d187e6ad746d6f0cd522e177
#
_entry.id   7dbd2d68d187e6ad746d6f0cd522e177
#
_cell.length_a   1.000
_cell.length_b   1.000
_cell.length_c   1.000
_cell.angle_alpha   90.00
_cell.angle_beta   90.00
_cell.angle_gamma   90.00
#
_symmetry.space_group_name_H-M   'P 1'
#
loop_
_entity.id
_entity.type
_entity.pdbx_description
1 polymer ?
#
loop_
_entity_poly.entity_id
_entity_poly.type
_entity_poly.pdbx_seq_one_letter_code
_entity_poly.pdbx_strand_id
1 'polypeptide(L)' 'MKTKFTKAEREIMEKFMALHRFRVAKTEEERQAAIKYAQRYCEKYKLNYKREFSHLY' A
#
# COMPACT_ATOMS: atom_id res chain seq x y z
N MET A 1 -12.46 15.26 18.87
CA MET A 1 -13.49 14.72 17.98
C MET A 1 -12.93 13.62 17.10
N LYS A 2 -13.65 12.53 16.99
CA LYS A 2 -13.18 11.42 16.18
C LYS A 2 -13.69 11.51 14.76
N THR A 3 -12.79 11.45 13.82
CA THR A 3 -13.16 11.41 12.42
C THR A 3 -13.12 9.96 11.96
N LYS A 4 -14.26 9.47 11.52
CA LYS A 4 -14.32 8.12 10.98
C LYS A 4 -14.22 8.18 9.48
N PHE A 5 -13.23 7.50 8.97
CA PHE A 5 -13.08 7.39 7.52
C PHE A 5 -13.97 6.27 7.01
N THR A 6 -14.55 6.47 5.84
CA THR A 6 -15.29 5.41 5.19
C THR A 6 -14.32 4.32 4.73
N LYS A 7 -14.87 3.16 4.36
CA LYS A 7 -14.04 2.08 3.86
C LYS A 7 -13.25 2.51 2.64
N ALA A 8 -13.89 3.24 1.75
CA ALA A 8 -13.23 3.74 0.54
C ALA A 8 -12.09 4.70 0.87
N GLU A 9 -12.31 5.56 1.84
CA GLU A 9 -11.27 6.50 2.25
C GLU A 9 -10.08 5.79 2.86
N ARG A 10 -10.35 4.76 3.67
CA ARG A 10 -9.28 3.96 4.26
C ARG A 10 -8.47 3.25 3.19
N GLU A 11 -9.16 2.72 2.19
CA GLU A 11 -8.50 2.04 1.10
C GLU A 11 -7.54 2.96 0.37
N ILE A 12 -8.00 4.17 0.07
CA ILE A 12 -7.17 5.16 -0.59
C ILE A 12 -5.97 5.53 0.26
N MET A 13 -6.18 5.74 1.55
CA MET A 13 -5.10 6.10 2.46
C MET A 13 -4.05 5.00 2.54
N GLU A 14 -4.48 3.75 2.65
CA GLU A 14 -3.54 2.64 2.73
C GLU A 14 -2.78 2.47 1.42
N LYS A 15 -3.43 2.73 0.31
CA LYS A 15 -2.75 2.68 -0.98
C LYS A 15 -1.66 3.74 -1.05
N PHE A 16 -1.97 4.97 -0.63
CA PHE A 16 -0.97 6.02 -0.61
C PHE A 16 0.20 5.69 0.32
N MET A 17 -0.10 5.07 1.47
CA MET A 17 0.95 4.66 2.38
C MET A 17 1.87 3.63 1.74
N ALA A 18 1.29 2.67 1.05
CA ALA A 18 2.08 1.65 0.35
C ALA A 18 2.96 2.29 -0.72
N LEU A 19 2.39 3.17 -1.52
CA LEU A 19 3.14 3.86 -2.56
C LEU A 19 4.26 4.71 -1.98
N HIS A 20 3.98 5.37 -0.87
CA HIS A 20 4.98 6.19 -0.20
C HIS A 20 6.17 5.34 0.27
N ARG A 21 5.90 4.17 0.83
CA ARG A 21 6.97 3.28 1.29
C ARG A 21 7.87 2.84 0.14
N PHE A 22 7.28 2.54 -1.02
CA PHE A 22 8.08 2.23 -2.20
C PHE A 22 8.94 3.42 -2.61
N ARG A 23 8.37 4.59 -2.52
CA ARG A 23 9.03 5.81 -2.96
C ARG A 23 10.24 6.17 -2.11
N VAL A 24 10.13 5.98 -0.80
CA VAL A 24 11.20 6.35 0.12
C VAL A 24 12.15 5.20 0.42
N ALA A 25 11.87 4.01 -0.08
CA ALA A 25 12.71 2.85 0.17
C ALA A 25 14.07 3.04 -0.50
N LYS A 26 15.13 3.01 0.29
CA LYS A 26 16.49 3.20 -0.19
C LYS A 26 17.30 1.93 -0.09
N THR A 27 16.89 1.00 0.73
CA THR A 27 17.60 -0.26 0.91
C THR A 27 16.72 -1.41 0.49
N GLU A 28 17.32 -2.57 0.31
CA GLU A 28 16.57 -3.77 -0.04
C GLU A 28 15.59 -4.14 1.07
N GLU A 29 16.01 -3.98 2.31
CA GLU A 29 15.12 -4.27 3.44
C GLU A 29 13.89 -3.40 3.42
N GLU A 30 14.08 -2.11 3.17
CA GLU A 30 12.95 -1.18 3.11
C GLU A 30 12.05 -1.50 1.94
N ARG A 31 12.63 -1.90 0.82
CA ARG A 31 11.85 -2.28 -0.35
C ARG A 31 11.01 -3.53 -0.06
N GLN A 32 11.61 -4.53 0.60
CA GLN A 32 10.88 -5.73 0.96
C GLN A 32 9.73 -5.43 1.93
N ALA A 33 9.98 -4.52 2.86
CA ALA A 33 8.93 -4.11 3.79
C ALA A 33 7.78 -3.43 3.04
N ALA A 34 8.11 -2.61 2.05
CA ALA A 34 7.10 -1.95 1.24
C ALA A 34 6.27 -2.97 0.46
N ILE A 35 6.95 -3.97 -0.11
CA ILE A 35 6.25 -5.03 -0.86
C ILE A 35 5.29 -5.78 0.05
N LYS A 36 5.74 -6.14 1.25
CA LYS A 36 4.88 -6.84 2.20
C LYS A 36 3.67 -6.00 2.57
N TYR A 37 3.90 -4.73 2.81
CA TYR A 37 2.80 -3.83 3.16
C TYR A 37 1.78 -3.77 2.03
N ALA A 38 2.25 -3.64 0.81
CA ALA A 38 1.37 -3.57 -0.36
C ALA A 38 0.61 -4.88 -0.56
N GLN A 39 1.26 -6.01 -0.36
CA GLN A 39 0.61 -7.30 -0.48
C GLN A 39 -0.50 -7.46 0.55
N ARG A 40 -0.25 -7.04 1.78
CA ARG A 40 -1.27 -7.09 2.83
C ARG A 40 -2.45 -6.21 2.50
N TYR A 41 -2.16 -5.02 1.99
CA TYR A 41 -3.21 -4.11 1.56
C TYR A 41 -4.08 -4.77 0.49
N CYS A 42 -3.47 -5.39 -0.49
CA CYS A 42 -4.21 -6.04 -1.56
C CYS A 42 -5.04 -7.22 -1.05
N GLU A 43 -4.49 -8.02 -0.14
CA GLU A 43 -5.23 -9.12 0.46
C GLU A 43 -6.45 -8.62 1.23
N LYS A 44 -6.24 -7.55 1.99
CA LYS A 44 -7.30 -7.00 2.82
C LYS A 44 -8.49 -6.53 1.99
N TYR A 45 -8.21 -5.93 0.86
CA TYR A 45 -9.26 -5.39 -0.02
C TYR A 45 -9.53 -6.26 -1.23
N LYS A 46 -8.96 -7.47 -1.26
CA LYS A 46 -9.15 -8.43 -2.35
C LYS A 46 -8.78 -7.85 -3.71
N LEU A 47 -7.64 -7.18 -3.73
CA LEU A 47 -7.11 -6.59 -4.95
C LEU A 47 -5.97 -7.43 -5.50
N ASN A 48 -5.68 -7.25 -6.78
CA ASN A 48 -4.57 -7.95 -7.40
C ASN A 48 -3.30 -7.11 -7.27
N TYR A 49 -2.34 -7.60 -6.49
CA TYR A 49 -1.12 -6.87 -6.23
C TYR A 49 -0.38 -6.47 -7.51
N LYS A 50 -0.21 -7.41 -8.42
CA LYS A 50 0.50 -7.14 -9.66
C LYS A 50 -0.18 -6.04 -10.48
N ARG A 51 -1.49 -6.06 -10.49
CA ARG A 51 -2.26 -5.08 -11.22
C ARG A 51 -2.18 -3.70 -10.58
N GLU A 52 -2.31 -3.65 -9.24
CA GLU A 52 -2.35 -2.39 -8.52
C GLU A 52 -1.00 -1.68 -8.50
N PHE A 53 0.07 -2.44 -8.47
CA PHE A 53 1.42 -1.90 -8.31
C PHE A 53 2.34 -2.19 -9.48
N SER A 54 1.79 -2.57 -10.63
CA SER A 54 2.62 -2.92 -11.78
C SER A 54 3.47 -1.76 -12.26
N HIS A 55 2.98 -0.54 -12.11
CA HIS A 55 3.70 0.64 -12.55
C HIS A 55 4.94 0.95 -11.73
N LEU A 56 5.16 0.21 -10.65
CA LEU A 56 6.31 0.39 -9.78
C LEU A 56 7.48 -0.52 -10.14
N TYR A 57 7.29 -1.40 -11.10
CA TYR A 57 8.32 -2.36 -11.52
C TYR A 57 8.91 -2.01 -12.87
#